data_e5dcaa926152116e7950c69cdc70c8ec
#
_entry.id   e5dcaa926152116e7950c69cdc70c8ec
#
_cell.length_a   1.000
_cell.length_b   1.000
_cell.length_c   1.000
_cell.angle_alpha   90.00
_cell.angle_beta   90.00
_cell.angle_gamma   90.00
#
_symmetry.space_group_name_H-M   'P 1'
#
loop_
_entity.id
_entity.type
_entity.pdbx_description
1 polymer ?
#
loop_
_entity_poly.entity_id
_entity_poly.type
_entity_poly.pdbx_seq_one_letter_code
_entity_poly.pdbx_strand_id
1 'polypeptide(L)'
;QYEMEFFANDLETALGELMRVDEIWINELVTYQNLYGTLERILRLKREQGAKILMLLHDFFALCPAVNLIDARGKYCGVPSCEVCDKCVPDNRSNACTEYGSGTLWRTKFREFLLNCDEIRAFSDDTAKLFKRAYPDVYNLHVIPHAPHYLPAVKKTRKTTETFNIGLIGVLCYKKGLEVVKALVKYIEENDLNVRLRLIGTSDEEIESPVFSQTGRYTREEIPRLTLEQDIDMFLIPSVWPETFSYTTSEIISMGFPVAVLPVGAPVERVKRYEKGLVLKNKQPENIVEEMISLWKTLGGNELPVENRKILFVGEEISFASRYRVEHFREQLILNGYASKFIQMDQTEQENIEEYTAVVMYRCSKLMEAEMLVNRAKAAGIPVYYDVDDLVFDYEKISGLHFLKGSEYSDFRTTTDRIHGCMGFCDGYFTSTETLAREIREEFPGKPVVINRNCMSMEMEILSHEAVEQTDKAKDRIYIGYLSGSKTHDQDFAQVEAALLEVMERHPEVYLKLVGVLDESGMEPVQNRIEKLPFMDWRQLPAVIAGLDINLMPLENSLFHW
;
A
#
# COMPACT_ATOMS: atom_id res chain seq x y z
N GLN A 1 24.17 -2.49 -3.05
CA GLN A 1 23.00 -3.19 -2.52
C GLN A 1 22.65 -4.29 -3.52
N TYR A 2 22.63 -5.55 -3.10
CA TYR A 2 22.29 -6.68 -3.97
C TYR A 2 21.04 -7.35 -3.38
N GLU A 3 20.02 -7.53 -4.22
CA GLU A 3 18.88 -8.38 -3.92
C GLU A 3 19.15 -9.78 -4.47
N MET A 4 18.94 -10.80 -3.64
CA MET A 4 19.08 -12.20 -4.06
C MET A 4 17.87 -12.98 -3.56
N GLU A 5 17.22 -13.71 -4.47
CA GLU A 5 16.07 -14.55 -4.17
C GLU A 5 16.52 -16.01 -4.17
N PHE A 6 16.21 -16.73 -3.09
CA PHE A 6 16.59 -18.14 -2.92
C PHE A 6 15.36 -19.04 -2.81
N PHE A 7 15.40 -20.15 -3.51
CA PHE A 7 14.37 -21.17 -3.48
C PHE A 7 14.89 -22.43 -2.79
N ALA A 8 14.07 -22.99 -1.92
CA ALA A 8 14.16 -24.28 -1.22
C ALA A 8 15.55 -24.80 -0.80
N ASN A 9 16.38 -25.24 -1.72
CA ASN A 9 17.62 -25.96 -1.40
C ASN A 9 18.89 -25.09 -1.47
N ASP A 10 18.79 -23.85 -1.94
CA ASP A 10 19.96 -23.01 -2.24
C ASP A 10 20.41 -22.17 -1.05
N LEU A 11 19.59 -22.10 0.02
CA LEU A 11 19.89 -21.28 1.20
C LEU A 11 21.19 -21.69 1.88
N GLU A 12 21.54 -22.99 1.94
CA GLU A 12 22.78 -23.46 2.55
C GLU A 12 24.02 -23.10 1.74
N THR A 13 23.95 -23.27 0.43
CA THR A 13 25.04 -22.94 -0.49
C THR A 13 25.28 -21.43 -0.53
N ALA A 14 24.19 -20.67 -0.53
CA ALA A 14 24.24 -19.22 -0.64
C ALA A 14 24.70 -18.52 0.64
N LEU A 15 24.33 -19.01 1.82
CA LEU A 15 24.70 -18.40 3.11
C LEU A 15 26.10 -18.80 3.61
N GLY A 16 26.70 -19.87 3.06
CA GLY A 16 28.03 -20.32 3.47
C GLY A 16 29.19 -19.50 2.91
N GLU A 17 29.00 -18.77 1.82
CA GLU A 17 30.05 -18.07 1.07
C GLU A 17 29.81 -16.55 0.96
N LEU A 18 28.75 -16.00 1.55
CA LEU A 18 28.29 -14.65 1.22
C LEU A 18 28.63 -13.58 2.22
N MET A 19 28.77 -12.39 1.63
CA MET A 19 28.82 -11.07 2.20
C MET A 19 27.80 -10.89 3.34
N ARG A 20 27.96 -9.88 4.15
CA ARG A 20 27.05 -9.48 5.22
C ARG A 20 25.60 -9.36 4.70
N VAL A 21 24.69 -10.03 5.41
CA VAL A 21 23.25 -9.94 5.20
C VAL A 21 22.68 -8.93 6.19
N ASP A 22 22.05 -7.88 5.69
CA ASP A 22 21.44 -6.85 6.52
C ASP A 22 19.94 -7.13 6.77
N GLU A 23 19.23 -7.69 5.79
CA GLU A 23 17.80 -8.01 5.89
C GLU A 23 17.47 -9.37 5.25
N ILE A 24 16.53 -10.10 5.84
CA ILE A 24 16.01 -11.36 5.35
C ILE A 24 14.49 -11.20 5.19
N TRP A 25 14.02 -11.22 3.96
CA TRP A 25 12.61 -11.14 3.63
C TRP A 25 12.06 -12.54 3.35
N ILE A 26 11.04 -12.95 4.09
CA ILE A 26 10.43 -14.27 3.98
C ILE A 26 9.07 -14.13 3.31
N ASN A 27 9.00 -14.47 2.02
CA ASN A 27 7.79 -14.43 1.22
C ASN A 27 6.91 -15.66 1.45
N GLU A 28 7.53 -16.85 1.53
CA GLU A 28 6.83 -18.09 1.84
C GLU A 28 7.81 -19.17 2.33
N LEU A 29 7.29 -20.19 2.99
CA LEU A 29 8.08 -21.28 3.55
C LEU A 29 7.57 -22.67 3.14
N VAL A 30 6.52 -22.73 2.30
CA VAL A 30 5.80 -23.94 1.97
C VAL A 30 6.66 -24.93 1.18
N THR A 31 7.61 -24.44 0.39
CA THR A 31 8.46 -25.26 -0.50
C THR A 31 9.68 -25.87 0.19
N TYR A 32 9.98 -25.49 1.44
CA TYR A 32 11.16 -25.99 2.15
C TYR A 32 10.94 -27.38 2.74
N GLN A 33 11.81 -28.34 2.40
CA GLN A 33 11.70 -29.74 2.84
C GLN A 33 12.04 -29.92 4.33
N ASN A 34 13.01 -29.16 4.87
CA ASN A 34 13.38 -29.15 6.29
C ASN A 34 13.01 -27.81 6.91
N LEU A 35 11.73 -27.61 7.14
CA LEU A 35 11.21 -26.34 7.60
C LEU A 35 11.85 -25.86 8.91
N TYR A 36 11.89 -26.71 9.94
CA TYR A 36 12.44 -26.28 11.24
C TYR A 36 13.93 -26.01 11.18
N GLY A 37 14.69 -26.81 10.44
CA GLY A 37 16.10 -26.52 10.19
C GLY A 37 16.30 -25.19 9.46
N THR A 38 15.39 -24.84 8.54
CA THR A 38 15.41 -23.56 7.83
C THR A 38 15.12 -22.40 8.79
N LEU A 39 14.10 -22.50 9.63
CA LEU A 39 13.80 -21.48 10.64
C LEU A 39 14.98 -21.27 11.61
N GLU A 40 15.59 -22.35 12.10
CA GLU A 40 16.75 -22.27 12.99
C GLU A 40 17.97 -21.63 12.32
N ARG A 41 18.20 -21.90 11.02
CA ARG A 41 19.29 -21.26 10.24
C ARG A 41 19.07 -19.77 10.08
N ILE A 42 17.85 -19.34 9.76
CA ILE A 42 17.49 -17.93 9.64
C ILE A 42 17.74 -17.22 10.97
N LEU A 43 17.29 -17.79 12.09
CA LEU A 43 17.54 -17.24 13.42
C LEU A 43 19.01 -17.21 13.80
N ARG A 44 19.80 -18.21 13.38
CA ARG A 44 21.24 -18.21 13.56
C ARG A 44 21.91 -17.09 12.80
N LEU A 45 21.53 -16.90 11.52
CA LEU A 45 22.06 -15.82 10.68
C LEU A 45 21.77 -14.44 11.28
N LYS A 46 20.54 -14.23 11.78
CA LYS A 46 20.21 -13.02 12.54
C LYS A 46 21.17 -12.79 13.71
N ARG A 47 21.40 -13.80 14.53
CA ARG A 47 22.30 -13.68 15.70
C ARG A 47 23.77 -13.44 15.33
N GLU A 48 24.25 -14.08 14.26
CA GLU A 48 25.67 -14.01 13.86
C GLU A 48 25.99 -12.72 13.09
N GLN A 49 25.05 -12.20 12.29
CA GLN A 49 25.28 -11.05 11.41
C GLN A 49 24.51 -9.79 11.81
N GLY A 50 23.54 -9.89 12.72
CA GLY A 50 22.67 -8.78 13.09
C GLY A 50 21.61 -8.46 12.02
N ALA A 51 21.30 -9.42 11.14
CA ALA A 51 20.31 -9.24 10.08
C ALA A 51 18.89 -9.05 10.66
N LYS A 52 18.12 -8.17 10.06
CA LYS A 52 16.68 -8.03 10.36
C LYS A 52 15.88 -9.10 9.62
N ILE A 53 14.85 -9.64 10.27
CA ILE A 53 13.93 -10.61 9.67
C ILE A 53 12.56 -9.97 9.48
N LEU A 54 12.11 -9.94 8.23
CA LEU A 54 10.78 -9.50 7.83
C LEU A 54 9.97 -10.70 7.33
N MET A 55 8.86 -11.03 8.00
CA MET A 55 7.94 -12.09 7.59
C MET A 55 6.70 -11.53 6.90
N LEU A 56 6.44 -11.98 5.66
CA LEU A 56 5.28 -11.59 4.87
C LEU A 56 4.21 -12.69 4.90
N LEU A 57 3.01 -12.37 5.38
CA LEU A 57 1.93 -13.32 5.57
C LEU A 57 1.07 -13.46 4.30
N HIS A 58 1.66 -14.04 3.24
CA HIS A 58 0.95 -14.33 1.99
C HIS A 58 -0.03 -15.49 2.11
N ASP A 59 0.15 -16.33 3.11
CA ASP A 59 -0.67 -17.50 3.41
C ASP A 59 -0.79 -17.73 4.93
N PHE A 60 -1.39 -18.83 5.32
CA PHE A 60 -1.55 -19.21 6.73
C PHE A 60 -0.64 -20.37 7.14
N PHE A 61 0.45 -20.60 6.42
CA PHE A 61 1.35 -21.71 6.71
C PHE A 61 1.94 -21.65 8.13
N ALA A 62 2.27 -20.46 8.58
CA ALA A 62 2.73 -20.28 9.96
C ALA A 62 1.66 -20.62 11.03
N LEU A 63 0.37 -20.67 10.68
CA LEU A 63 -0.72 -21.09 11.55
C LEU A 63 -1.04 -22.59 11.44
N CYS A 64 -0.93 -23.14 10.23
CA CYS A 64 -1.36 -24.48 9.92
C CYS A 64 -0.62 -25.06 8.70
N PRO A 65 -0.14 -26.31 8.75
CA PRO A 65 0.49 -26.96 7.59
C PRO A 65 -0.43 -27.08 6.37
N ALA A 66 -1.76 -26.93 6.53
CA ALA A 66 -2.72 -26.90 5.43
C ALA A 66 -2.77 -25.56 4.67
N VAL A 67 -1.92 -24.59 5.01
CA VAL A 67 -1.73 -23.30 4.31
C VAL A 67 -2.96 -22.40 4.27
N ASN A 68 -4.14 -22.93 4.01
CA ASN A 68 -5.39 -22.19 3.74
C ASN A 68 -6.47 -22.38 4.81
N LEU A 69 -6.11 -22.97 5.94
CA LEU A 69 -7.02 -23.21 7.09
C LEU A 69 -8.26 -24.05 6.74
N ILE A 70 -8.14 -24.96 5.77
CA ILE A 70 -9.15 -25.99 5.49
C ILE A 70 -8.86 -27.22 6.34
N ASP A 71 -9.84 -27.66 7.14
CA ASP A 71 -9.73 -28.82 8.02
C ASP A 71 -9.78 -30.17 7.27
N ALA A 72 -9.54 -31.27 7.95
CA ALA A 72 -9.59 -32.62 7.38
C ALA A 72 -10.96 -33.00 6.77
N ARG A 73 -12.03 -32.23 7.08
CA ARG A 73 -13.39 -32.41 6.52
C ARG A 73 -13.65 -31.47 5.34
N GLY A 74 -12.63 -30.73 4.88
CA GLY A 74 -12.77 -29.80 3.79
C GLY A 74 -13.46 -28.49 4.15
N LYS A 75 -13.50 -28.08 5.42
CA LYS A 75 -14.16 -26.84 5.85
C LYS A 75 -13.16 -25.84 6.43
N TYR A 76 -13.42 -24.54 6.23
CA TYR A 76 -12.69 -23.50 6.92
C TYR A 76 -12.82 -23.65 8.44
N CYS A 77 -11.70 -23.72 9.14
CA CYS A 77 -11.66 -24.09 10.57
C CYS A 77 -11.64 -22.88 11.52
N GLY A 78 -11.33 -21.66 11.04
CA GLY A 78 -11.33 -20.45 11.86
C GLY A 78 -10.24 -20.39 12.93
N VAL A 79 -9.13 -21.13 12.79
CA VAL A 79 -8.02 -21.20 13.77
C VAL A 79 -8.50 -21.63 15.16
N PRO A 80 -8.92 -22.91 15.35
CA PRO A 80 -9.35 -23.44 16.64
C PRO A 80 -8.19 -23.63 17.61
N SER A 81 -8.46 -24.14 18.83
CA SER A 81 -7.43 -24.49 19.81
C SER A 81 -6.47 -25.56 19.29
N CYS A 82 -5.27 -25.62 19.86
CA CYS A 82 -4.26 -26.63 19.48
C CYS A 82 -4.75 -28.05 19.65
N GLU A 83 -5.57 -28.35 20.67
CA GLU A 83 -6.16 -29.68 20.90
C GLU A 83 -7.04 -30.16 19.72
N VAL A 84 -7.77 -29.25 19.09
CA VAL A 84 -8.55 -29.54 17.87
C VAL A 84 -7.62 -29.73 16.68
N CYS A 85 -6.56 -28.90 16.57
CA CYS A 85 -5.57 -29.02 15.51
C CYS A 85 -4.77 -30.32 15.59
N ASP A 86 -4.43 -30.81 16.80
CA ASP A 86 -3.70 -32.07 17.00
C ASP A 86 -4.49 -33.29 16.49
N LYS A 87 -5.81 -33.20 16.48
CA LYS A 87 -6.70 -34.24 15.90
C LYS A 87 -6.88 -34.07 14.38
N CYS A 88 -6.75 -32.82 13.88
CA CYS A 88 -6.99 -32.51 12.47
C CYS A 88 -5.74 -32.74 11.61
N VAL A 89 -4.58 -32.28 12.08
CA VAL A 89 -3.33 -32.27 11.28
C VAL A 89 -2.92 -33.66 10.78
N PRO A 90 -2.95 -34.75 11.57
CA PRO A 90 -2.54 -36.07 11.09
C PRO A 90 -3.38 -36.59 9.90
N ASP A 91 -4.67 -36.25 9.86
CA ASP A 91 -5.62 -36.75 8.86
C ASP A 91 -5.91 -35.76 7.74
N ASN A 92 -5.30 -34.56 7.78
CA ASN A 92 -5.60 -33.50 6.82
C ASN A 92 -4.82 -33.66 5.53
N ARG A 93 -5.50 -34.12 4.47
CA ARG A 93 -4.93 -34.28 3.12
C ARG A 93 -4.52 -32.96 2.46
N SER A 94 -4.92 -31.82 3.01
CA SER A 94 -4.56 -30.48 2.50
C SER A 94 -3.24 -29.98 3.06
N ASN A 95 -2.57 -30.71 3.94
CA ASN A 95 -1.26 -30.32 4.47
C ASN A 95 -0.21 -30.28 3.34
N ALA A 96 0.48 -29.17 3.23
CA ALA A 96 1.62 -29.01 2.33
C ALA A 96 2.89 -29.68 2.89
N CYS A 97 2.96 -29.83 4.22
CA CYS A 97 4.07 -30.48 4.90
C CYS A 97 3.52 -31.53 5.88
N THR A 98 4.04 -32.76 5.81
CA THR A 98 3.57 -33.90 6.60
C THR A 98 4.52 -34.31 7.73
N GLU A 99 5.68 -33.69 7.87
CA GLU A 99 6.74 -34.12 8.79
C GLU A 99 6.40 -34.00 10.28
N TYR A 100 5.33 -33.27 10.64
CA TYR A 100 5.16 -32.77 12.00
C TYR A 100 3.80 -33.02 12.63
N GLY A 101 3.18 -34.06 12.40
CA GLY A 101 1.93 -34.64 12.94
C GLY A 101 1.11 -33.96 14.05
N SER A 102 1.48 -32.76 14.52
CA SER A 102 0.84 -32.06 15.65
C SER A 102 0.69 -30.55 15.40
N GLY A 103 -0.51 -30.05 15.53
CA GLY A 103 -0.83 -28.62 15.46
C GLY A 103 -0.19 -27.82 16.60
N THR A 104 -0.08 -28.43 17.80
CA THR A 104 0.57 -27.84 18.96
C THR A 104 2.06 -27.60 18.69
N LEU A 105 2.77 -28.62 18.19
CA LEU A 105 4.19 -28.49 17.87
C LEU A 105 4.40 -27.46 16.77
N TRP A 106 3.56 -27.50 15.73
CA TRP A 106 3.60 -26.54 14.63
C TRP A 106 3.53 -25.09 15.13
N ARG A 107 2.48 -24.77 15.88
CA ARG A 107 2.29 -23.41 16.42
C ARG A 107 3.37 -23.01 17.42
N THR A 108 3.89 -23.95 18.22
CA THR A 108 4.97 -23.65 19.15
C THR A 108 6.23 -23.22 18.40
N LYS A 109 6.62 -23.94 17.34
CA LYS A 109 7.81 -23.64 16.56
C LYS A 109 7.68 -22.32 15.77
N PHE A 110 6.52 -22.09 15.15
CA PHE A 110 6.29 -20.81 14.49
C PHE A 110 6.18 -19.64 15.46
N ARG A 111 5.58 -19.81 16.63
CA ARG A 111 5.56 -18.78 17.67
C ARG A 111 6.97 -18.38 18.07
N GLU A 112 7.85 -19.37 18.34
CA GLU A 112 9.25 -19.17 18.66
C GLU A 112 9.97 -18.35 17.57
N PHE A 113 9.69 -18.66 16.31
CA PHE A 113 10.24 -17.95 15.15
C PHE A 113 9.68 -16.53 15.04
N LEU A 114 8.36 -16.36 15.07
CA LEU A 114 7.68 -15.08 14.91
C LEU A 114 8.06 -14.05 15.99
N LEU A 115 8.29 -14.50 17.23
CA LEU A 115 8.79 -13.65 18.32
C LEU A 115 10.22 -13.12 18.09
N ASN A 116 10.96 -13.74 17.17
CA ASN A 116 12.30 -13.32 16.78
C ASN A 116 12.34 -12.56 15.45
N CYS A 117 11.21 -12.43 14.74
CA CYS A 117 11.13 -11.54 13.59
C CYS A 117 11.16 -10.08 14.05
N ASP A 118 11.80 -9.21 13.29
CA ASP A 118 11.81 -7.76 13.57
C ASP A 118 10.48 -7.13 13.11
N GLU A 119 9.90 -7.65 12.03
CA GLU A 119 8.62 -7.19 11.51
C GLU A 119 7.83 -8.35 10.91
N ILE A 120 6.51 -8.33 11.07
CA ILE A 120 5.59 -9.26 10.44
C ILE A 120 4.50 -8.45 9.73
N ARG A 121 4.33 -8.65 8.42
CA ARG A 121 3.33 -7.94 7.62
C ARG A 121 2.15 -8.84 7.26
N ALA A 122 0.97 -8.47 7.70
CA ALA A 122 -0.29 -8.98 7.19
C ALA A 122 -0.83 -8.03 6.11
N PHE A 123 -1.55 -8.56 5.13
CA PHE A 123 -2.07 -7.75 4.02
C PHE A 123 -3.56 -7.42 4.17
N SER A 124 -4.17 -7.83 5.29
CA SER A 124 -5.55 -7.53 5.66
C SER A 124 -5.74 -7.62 7.17
N ASP A 125 -6.74 -6.89 7.69
CA ASP A 125 -7.13 -6.97 9.10
C ASP A 125 -7.60 -8.37 9.49
N ASP A 126 -8.27 -9.09 8.59
CA ASP A 126 -8.75 -10.47 8.85
C ASP A 126 -7.56 -11.41 9.08
N THR A 127 -6.53 -11.33 8.23
CA THR A 127 -5.28 -12.10 8.41
C THR A 127 -4.63 -11.77 9.75
N ALA A 128 -4.48 -10.50 10.08
CA ALA A 128 -3.89 -10.07 11.35
C ALA A 128 -4.69 -10.59 12.56
N LYS A 129 -6.02 -10.55 12.51
CA LYS A 129 -6.90 -11.10 13.57
C LYS A 129 -6.72 -12.60 13.76
N LEU A 130 -6.57 -13.36 12.68
CA LEU A 130 -6.34 -14.80 12.74
C LEU A 130 -4.98 -15.12 13.37
N PHE A 131 -3.93 -14.38 13.01
CA PHE A 131 -2.60 -14.51 13.60
C PHE A 131 -2.59 -14.11 15.08
N LYS A 132 -3.18 -12.98 15.46
CA LYS A 132 -3.29 -12.54 16.87
C LYS A 132 -4.10 -13.51 17.73
N ARG A 133 -5.07 -14.23 17.15
CA ARG A 133 -5.80 -15.29 17.84
C ARG A 133 -4.91 -16.47 18.19
N ALA A 134 -4.01 -16.86 17.27
CA ALA A 134 -3.09 -17.99 17.49
C ALA A 134 -1.86 -17.60 18.33
N TYR A 135 -1.40 -16.36 18.16
CA TYR A 135 -0.17 -15.82 18.74
C TYR A 135 -0.44 -14.45 19.40
N PRO A 136 -1.13 -14.43 20.56
CA PRO A 136 -1.54 -13.17 21.19
C PRO A 136 -0.38 -12.33 21.73
N ASP A 137 0.79 -12.92 21.86
CA ASP A 137 2.03 -12.29 22.34
C ASP A 137 3.00 -11.89 21.23
N VAL A 138 2.61 -12.00 19.97
CA VAL A 138 3.35 -11.46 18.82
C VAL A 138 2.88 -10.03 18.58
N TYR A 139 3.72 -9.05 18.91
CA TYR A 139 3.37 -7.61 18.91
C TYR A 139 3.80 -6.87 17.66
N ASN A 140 4.84 -7.35 16.97
CA ASN A 140 5.44 -6.77 15.77
C ASN A 140 4.69 -7.12 14.47
N LEU A 141 3.39 -7.36 14.56
CA LEU A 141 2.51 -7.69 13.44
C LEU A 141 1.72 -6.45 13.01
N HIS A 142 1.98 -5.99 11.79
CA HIS A 142 1.40 -4.81 11.17
C HIS A 142 0.55 -5.17 9.95
N VAL A 143 -0.46 -4.34 9.65
CA VAL A 143 -1.30 -4.53 8.47
C VAL A 143 -0.88 -3.52 7.40
N ILE A 144 -0.17 -4.01 6.38
CA ILE A 144 0.26 -3.20 5.24
C ILE A 144 -0.26 -3.86 3.97
N PRO A 145 -1.39 -3.38 3.40
CA PRO A 145 -1.98 -3.97 2.20
C PRO A 145 -1.02 -3.91 1.01
N HIS A 146 -1.11 -4.91 0.12
CA HIS A 146 -0.42 -4.82 -1.17
C HIS A 146 -0.92 -3.63 -2.00
N ALA A 147 -0.02 -3.04 -2.79
CA ALA A 147 -0.39 -2.16 -3.89
C ALA A 147 -0.92 -3.03 -5.06
N PRO A 148 -2.23 -3.10 -5.29
CA PRO A 148 -2.77 -3.92 -6.35
C PRO A 148 -2.43 -3.36 -7.73
N HIS A 149 -2.25 -4.24 -8.69
CA HIS A 149 -2.26 -3.85 -10.09
C HIS A 149 -3.71 -3.61 -10.53
N TYR A 150 -3.97 -2.41 -10.99
CA TYR A 150 -5.32 -2.03 -11.40
C TYR A 150 -5.52 -2.27 -12.88
N LEU A 151 -6.70 -2.79 -13.19
CA LEU A 151 -7.18 -2.89 -14.56
C LEU A 151 -7.93 -1.59 -14.94
N PRO A 152 -7.93 -1.20 -16.22
CA PRO A 152 -8.70 -0.06 -16.66
C PRO A 152 -10.19 -0.29 -16.42
N ALA A 153 -10.89 0.79 -16.11
CA ALA A 153 -12.34 0.73 -15.98
C ALA A 153 -12.99 0.34 -17.32
N VAL A 154 -14.05 -0.45 -17.23
CA VAL A 154 -14.72 -1.02 -18.40
C VAL A 154 -16.12 -0.43 -18.53
N LYS A 155 -16.39 0.21 -19.64
CA LYS A 155 -17.74 0.72 -19.97
C LYS A 155 -18.55 -0.38 -20.65
N LYS A 156 -19.54 -0.92 -19.94
CA LYS A 156 -20.48 -1.88 -20.50
C LYS A 156 -21.75 -1.14 -20.97
N THR A 157 -21.97 -1.09 -22.27
CA THR A 157 -23.28 -0.75 -22.84
C THR A 157 -24.11 -2.01 -22.90
N ARG A 158 -25.22 -2.06 -22.19
CA ARG A 158 -26.06 -3.24 -22.13
C ARG A 158 -26.71 -3.53 -23.50
N LYS A 159 -26.51 -4.77 -23.96
CA LYS A 159 -27.39 -5.37 -24.94
C LYS A 159 -28.72 -5.75 -24.24
N THR A 160 -29.84 -5.67 -24.94
CA THR A 160 -31.19 -5.93 -24.46
C THR A 160 -31.48 -7.41 -24.13
N THR A 161 -30.53 -8.13 -23.55
CA THR A 161 -30.78 -9.52 -23.11
C THR A 161 -31.20 -9.51 -21.64
N GLU A 162 -32.28 -10.22 -21.32
CA GLU A 162 -32.80 -10.40 -19.96
C GLU A 162 -31.92 -11.35 -19.12
N THR A 163 -30.88 -11.94 -19.71
CA THR A 163 -30.02 -12.92 -19.05
C THR A 163 -29.03 -12.23 -18.10
N PHE A 164 -28.98 -12.68 -16.84
CA PHE A 164 -28.03 -12.20 -15.85
C PHE A 164 -26.74 -13.05 -15.91
N ASN A 165 -25.62 -12.43 -16.29
CA ASN A 165 -24.34 -13.10 -16.45
C ASN A 165 -23.45 -12.85 -15.22
N ILE A 166 -23.22 -13.90 -14.43
CA ILE A 166 -22.33 -13.88 -13.27
C ILE A 166 -20.92 -14.26 -13.72
N GLY A 167 -19.95 -13.34 -13.54
CA GLY A 167 -18.55 -13.55 -13.86
C GLY A 167 -17.78 -14.21 -12.72
N LEU A 168 -16.84 -15.05 -13.08
CA LEU A 168 -15.82 -15.66 -12.21
C LEU A 168 -14.46 -15.41 -12.83
N ILE A 169 -13.40 -15.22 -12.03
CA ILE A 169 -12.03 -15.00 -12.55
C ILE A 169 -11.03 -15.92 -11.86
N GLY A 170 -10.16 -16.55 -12.64
CA GLY A 170 -9.00 -17.31 -12.17
C GLY A 170 -9.09 -18.82 -12.42
N VAL A 171 -8.31 -19.59 -11.65
CA VAL A 171 -8.38 -21.05 -11.65
C VAL A 171 -9.42 -21.47 -10.61
N LEU A 172 -10.51 -22.03 -11.10
CA LEU A 172 -11.60 -22.52 -10.25
C LEU A 172 -11.25 -23.90 -9.69
N CYS A 173 -10.73 -23.91 -8.47
CA CYS A 173 -10.38 -25.10 -7.71
C CYS A 173 -11.23 -25.18 -6.43
N TYR A 174 -11.09 -26.27 -5.67
CA TYR A 174 -11.84 -26.47 -4.42
C TYR A 174 -11.80 -25.24 -3.50
N LYS A 175 -10.60 -24.70 -3.24
CA LYS A 175 -10.39 -23.51 -2.38
C LYS A 175 -11.08 -22.26 -2.91
N LYS A 176 -11.09 -22.10 -4.22
CA LYS A 176 -11.72 -20.98 -4.93
C LYS A 176 -13.21 -21.19 -5.19
N GLY A 177 -13.81 -22.21 -4.54
CA GLY A 177 -15.25 -22.40 -4.53
C GLY A 177 -15.83 -23.24 -5.66
N LEU A 178 -15.07 -24.19 -6.21
CA LEU A 178 -15.55 -25.10 -7.26
C LEU A 178 -16.88 -25.76 -6.88
N GLU A 179 -17.01 -26.29 -5.67
CA GLU A 179 -18.25 -26.92 -5.20
C GLU A 179 -19.44 -25.94 -5.06
N VAL A 180 -19.15 -24.67 -4.71
CA VAL A 180 -20.15 -23.61 -4.70
C VAL A 180 -20.66 -23.34 -6.11
N VAL A 181 -19.76 -23.27 -7.08
CA VAL A 181 -20.11 -23.03 -8.49
C VAL A 181 -20.89 -24.21 -9.06
N LYS A 182 -20.49 -25.46 -8.80
CA LYS A 182 -21.26 -26.66 -9.20
C LYS A 182 -22.67 -26.66 -8.62
N ALA A 183 -22.81 -26.29 -7.34
CA ALA A 183 -24.13 -26.19 -6.72
C ALA A 183 -24.98 -25.06 -7.35
N LEU A 184 -24.36 -23.94 -7.73
CA LEU A 184 -25.03 -22.85 -8.46
C LEU A 184 -25.50 -23.31 -9.85
N VAL A 185 -24.63 -23.98 -10.61
CA VAL A 185 -24.99 -24.54 -11.93
C VAL A 185 -26.22 -25.42 -11.80
N LYS A 186 -26.19 -26.39 -10.88
CA LYS A 186 -27.32 -27.30 -10.64
C LYS A 186 -28.59 -26.54 -10.26
N TYR A 187 -28.51 -25.57 -9.36
CA TYR A 187 -29.65 -24.79 -8.90
C TYR A 187 -30.28 -23.96 -10.03
N ILE A 188 -29.44 -23.34 -10.88
CA ILE A 188 -29.89 -22.53 -12.04
C ILE A 188 -30.63 -23.42 -13.04
N GLU A 189 -30.12 -24.61 -13.34
CA GLU A 189 -30.76 -25.57 -14.27
C GLU A 189 -32.07 -26.12 -13.72
N GLU A 190 -32.07 -26.59 -12.45
CA GLU A 190 -33.28 -27.18 -11.84
C GLU A 190 -34.44 -26.20 -11.70
N ASN A 191 -34.16 -24.88 -11.64
CA ASN A 191 -35.16 -23.84 -11.50
C ASN A 191 -35.39 -23.03 -12.78
N ASP A 192 -34.79 -23.43 -13.92
CA ASP A 192 -34.88 -22.76 -15.24
C ASP A 192 -34.64 -21.24 -15.15
N LEU A 193 -33.61 -20.84 -14.40
CA LEU A 193 -33.31 -19.42 -14.17
C LEU A 193 -32.60 -18.82 -15.37
N ASN A 194 -32.98 -17.61 -15.75
CA ASN A 194 -32.28 -16.86 -16.80
C ASN A 194 -30.97 -16.25 -16.32
N VAL A 195 -30.08 -17.11 -15.79
CA VAL A 195 -28.75 -16.82 -15.24
C VAL A 195 -27.70 -17.65 -15.93
N ARG A 196 -26.54 -17.10 -16.16
CA ARG A 196 -25.36 -17.79 -16.74
C ARG A 196 -24.13 -17.53 -15.87
N LEU A 197 -23.28 -18.53 -15.76
CA LEU A 197 -21.97 -18.44 -15.10
C LEU A 197 -20.88 -18.38 -16.17
N ARG A 198 -20.01 -17.37 -16.11
CA ARG A 198 -18.97 -17.05 -17.08
C ARG A 198 -17.61 -17.03 -16.39
N LEU A 199 -16.80 -18.07 -16.58
CA LEU A 199 -15.46 -18.14 -15.98
C LEU A 199 -14.42 -17.57 -16.96
N ILE A 200 -13.80 -16.46 -16.59
CA ILE A 200 -12.56 -16.00 -17.20
C ILE A 200 -11.43 -16.79 -16.54
N GLY A 201 -11.01 -17.87 -17.16
CA GLY A 201 -10.05 -18.80 -16.57
C GLY A 201 -10.34 -20.25 -16.89
N THR A 202 -9.84 -21.14 -16.02
CA THR A 202 -9.96 -22.59 -16.13
C THR A 202 -10.52 -23.20 -14.85
N SER A 203 -11.20 -24.33 -14.96
CA SER A 203 -11.65 -25.13 -13.83
C SER A 203 -10.78 -26.39 -13.71
N ASP A 204 -10.46 -26.80 -12.47
CA ASP A 204 -9.73 -28.05 -12.18
C ASP A 204 -10.55 -29.29 -12.58
N GLU A 205 -11.87 -29.16 -12.58
CA GLU A 205 -12.79 -30.21 -13.02
C GLU A 205 -13.68 -29.69 -14.14
N GLU A 206 -14.04 -30.56 -15.06
CA GLU A 206 -14.95 -30.23 -16.15
C GLU A 206 -16.37 -30.00 -15.62
N ILE A 207 -16.99 -28.91 -16.07
CA ILE A 207 -18.38 -28.55 -15.75
C ILE A 207 -19.15 -28.51 -17.07
N GLU A 208 -19.79 -29.62 -17.42
CA GLU A 208 -20.65 -29.71 -18.60
C GLU A 208 -22.05 -29.18 -18.28
N SER A 209 -22.38 -27.99 -18.78
CA SER A 209 -23.68 -27.34 -18.53
C SER A 209 -23.95 -26.24 -19.54
N PRO A 210 -25.20 -26.10 -20.04
CA PRO A 210 -25.57 -25.00 -20.93
C PRO A 210 -25.58 -23.63 -20.22
N VAL A 211 -25.55 -23.61 -18.88
CA VAL A 211 -25.54 -22.38 -18.09
C VAL A 211 -24.13 -21.96 -17.66
N PHE A 212 -23.11 -22.76 -17.95
CA PHE A 212 -21.70 -22.49 -17.61
C PHE A 212 -20.82 -22.41 -18.86
N SER A 213 -19.87 -21.48 -18.87
CA SER A 213 -18.80 -21.45 -19.87
C SER A 213 -17.50 -20.94 -19.27
N GLN A 214 -16.36 -21.31 -19.88
CA GLN A 214 -15.03 -20.85 -19.50
C GLN A 214 -14.23 -20.39 -20.71
N THR A 215 -13.34 -19.39 -20.51
CA THR A 215 -12.52 -18.83 -21.59
C THR A 215 -11.21 -19.61 -21.82
N GLY A 216 -10.76 -20.38 -20.85
CA GLY A 216 -9.41 -20.93 -20.81
C GLY A 216 -8.37 -19.99 -20.17
N ARG A 217 -7.09 -20.27 -20.40
CA ARG A 217 -5.99 -19.44 -19.85
C ARG A 217 -6.06 -18.02 -20.43
N TYR A 218 -5.70 -17.04 -19.62
CA TYR A 218 -5.71 -15.63 -19.98
C TYR A 218 -4.53 -14.90 -19.33
N THR A 219 -4.20 -13.72 -19.86
CA THR A 219 -3.32 -12.76 -19.19
C THR A 219 -4.16 -11.73 -18.44
N ARG A 220 -3.56 -11.06 -17.45
CA ARG A 220 -4.26 -10.04 -16.66
C ARG A 220 -4.83 -8.91 -17.53
N GLU A 221 -4.08 -8.49 -18.52
CA GLU A 221 -4.42 -7.40 -19.44
C GLU A 221 -5.64 -7.73 -20.31
N GLU A 222 -5.94 -9.02 -20.50
CA GLU A 222 -7.11 -9.46 -21.26
C GLU A 222 -8.42 -9.44 -20.46
N ILE A 223 -8.37 -9.38 -19.12
CA ILE A 223 -9.57 -9.44 -18.27
C ILE A 223 -10.62 -8.40 -18.68
N PRO A 224 -10.30 -7.11 -18.92
CA PRO A 224 -11.28 -6.10 -19.32
C PRO A 224 -11.99 -6.48 -20.63
N ARG A 225 -11.25 -6.92 -21.64
CA ARG A 225 -11.80 -7.35 -22.93
C ARG A 225 -12.70 -8.59 -22.78
N LEU A 226 -12.20 -9.61 -22.07
CA LEU A 226 -12.94 -10.85 -21.83
C LEU A 226 -14.22 -10.60 -21.01
N THR A 227 -14.21 -9.65 -20.08
CA THR A 227 -15.39 -9.23 -19.32
C THR A 227 -16.50 -8.74 -20.23
N LEU A 228 -16.16 -7.94 -21.25
CA LEU A 228 -17.13 -7.46 -22.25
C LEU A 228 -17.59 -8.57 -23.20
N GLU A 229 -16.68 -9.38 -23.71
CA GLU A 229 -16.99 -10.48 -24.63
C GLU A 229 -17.89 -11.54 -23.99
N GLN A 230 -17.72 -11.80 -22.69
CA GLN A 230 -18.56 -12.71 -21.92
C GLN A 230 -19.85 -12.04 -21.40
N ASP A 231 -20.08 -10.77 -21.74
CA ASP A 231 -21.24 -9.97 -21.34
C ASP A 231 -21.53 -10.02 -19.83
N ILE A 232 -20.48 -9.97 -19.00
CA ILE A 232 -20.60 -10.11 -17.54
C ILE A 232 -21.33 -8.90 -16.95
N ASP A 233 -22.29 -9.15 -16.05
CA ASP A 233 -23.07 -8.12 -15.34
C ASP A 233 -22.56 -7.85 -13.93
N MET A 234 -22.13 -8.90 -13.24
CA MET A 234 -21.64 -8.84 -11.87
C MET A 234 -20.68 -9.99 -11.61
N PHE A 235 -19.66 -9.78 -10.78
CA PHE A 235 -18.73 -10.84 -10.42
C PHE A 235 -19.08 -11.51 -9.09
N LEU A 236 -18.74 -12.80 -8.99
CA LEU A 236 -18.78 -13.57 -7.76
C LEU A 236 -17.36 -14.07 -7.42
N ILE A 237 -16.93 -13.86 -6.19
CA ILE A 237 -15.73 -14.50 -5.61
C ILE A 237 -16.20 -15.56 -4.63
N PRO A 238 -16.29 -16.82 -5.06
CA PRO A 238 -16.86 -17.91 -4.27
C PRO A 238 -15.83 -18.59 -3.34
N SER A 239 -14.69 -17.95 -3.05
CA SER A 239 -13.63 -18.52 -2.21
C SER A 239 -14.16 -18.97 -0.85
N VAL A 240 -13.88 -20.24 -0.48
CA VAL A 240 -14.33 -20.86 0.77
C VAL A 240 -13.28 -20.82 1.88
N TRP A 241 -12.15 -20.17 1.64
CA TRP A 241 -11.06 -19.96 2.60
C TRP A 241 -10.79 -18.46 2.76
N PRO A 242 -10.19 -18.02 3.87
CA PRO A 242 -9.91 -16.61 4.10
C PRO A 242 -8.67 -16.19 3.29
N GLU A 243 -8.89 -15.69 2.08
CA GLU A 243 -7.78 -15.12 1.30
C GLU A 243 -7.08 -14.01 2.10
N THR A 244 -5.75 -13.97 2.06
CA THR A 244 -4.97 -13.00 2.81
C THR A 244 -5.04 -11.59 2.22
N PHE A 245 -5.30 -11.49 0.89
CA PHE A 245 -5.44 -10.21 0.19
C PHE A 245 -6.52 -10.21 -0.90
N SER A 246 -6.48 -11.10 -1.89
CA SER A 246 -7.35 -11.17 -3.07
C SER A 246 -7.12 -10.05 -4.11
N TYR A 247 -6.13 -10.26 -4.98
CA TYR A 247 -5.90 -9.39 -6.13
C TYR A 247 -7.13 -9.28 -7.04
N THR A 248 -7.81 -10.40 -7.28
CA THR A 248 -9.03 -10.47 -8.12
C THR A 248 -10.12 -9.52 -7.64
N THR A 249 -10.32 -9.39 -6.31
CA THR A 249 -11.26 -8.40 -5.76
C THR A 249 -10.88 -6.99 -6.17
N SER A 250 -9.60 -6.63 -6.09
CA SER A 250 -9.11 -5.31 -6.47
C SER A 250 -9.22 -5.07 -7.97
N GLU A 251 -8.96 -6.07 -8.79
CA GLU A 251 -9.09 -6.02 -10.25
C GLU A 251 -10.55 -5.75 -10.66
N ILE A 252 -11.51 -6.45 -10.06
CA ILE A 252 -12.94 -6.25 -10.34
C ILE A 252 -13.38 -4.84 -9.91
N ILE A 253 -13.00 -4.41 -8.71
CA ILE A 253 -13.33 -3.07 -8.20
C ILE A 253 -12.75 -1.99 -9.12
N SER A 254 -11.51 -2.15 -9.59
CA SER A 254 -10.87 -1.18 -10.48
C SER A 254 -11.56 -1.09 -11.84
N MET A 255 -12.09 -2.19 -12.35
CA MET A 255 -12.91 -2.20 -13.56
C MET A 255 -14.28 -1.55 -13.37
N GLY A 256 -14.69 -1.23 -12.15
CA GLY A 256 -15.98 -0.61 -11.83
C GLY A 256 -17.17 -1.57 -11.78
N PHE A 257 -16.93 -2.88 -11.77
CA PHE A 257 -17.99 -3.90 -11.76
C PHE A 257 -18.55 -4.17 -10.37
N PRO A 258 -19.85 -4.50 -10.25
CA PRO A 258 -20.38 -5.04 -9.01
C PRO A 258 -19.73 -6.38 -8.67
N VAL A 259 -19.52 -6.62 -7.38
CA VAL A 259 -18.86 -7.84 -6.91
C VAL A 259 -19.52 -8.38 -5.65
N ALA A 260 -19.82 -9.67 -5.65
CA ALA A 260 -20.28 -10.42 -4.50
C ALA A 260 -19.16 -11.32 -3.96
N VAL A 261 -19.06 -11.42 -2.64
CA VAL A 261 -18.10 -12.29 -1.95
C VAL A 261 -18.78 -13.12 -0.87
N LEU A 262 -18.29 -14.31 -0.61
CA LEU A 262 -18.67 -15.07 0.59
C LEU A 262 -18.14 -14.37 1.86
N PRO A 263 -18.79 -14.55 3.03
CA PRO A 263 -18.45 -13.82 4.26
C PRO A 263 -17.18 -14.35 4.94
N VAL A 264 -16.05 -14.39 4.22
CA VAL A 264 -14.78 -14.94 4.71
C VAL A 264 -13.58 -14.20 4.11
N GLY A 265 -12.60 -13.85 4.95
CA GLY A 265 -11.28 -13.35 4.56
C GLY A 265 -11.23 -11.90 4.08
N ALA A 266 -10.08 -11.52 3.55
CA ALA A 266 -9.78 -10.18 3.08
C ALA A 266 -10.74 -9.61 2.01
N PRO A 267 -11.35 -10.39 1.10
CA PRO A 267 -12.31 -9.86 0.15
C PRO A 267 -13.45 -9.08 0.81
N VAL A 268 -13.91 -9.54 1.99
CA VAL A 268 -15.01 -8.93 2.74
C VAL A 268 -14.71 -7.48 3.14
N GLU A 269 -13.49 -7.20 3.55
CA GLU A 269 -13.10 -5.87 4.04
C GLU A 269 -13.21 -4.80 2.95
N ARG A 270 -12.81 -5.14 1.72
CA ARG A 270 -12.86 -4.23 0.57
C ARG A 270 -14.24 -4.09 0.02
N VAL A 271 -14.93 -5.21 -0.13
CA VAL A 271 -16.28 -5.23 -0.69
C VAL A 271 -17.26 -4.47 0.19
N LYS A 272 -17.10 -4.50 1.52
CA LYS A 272 -17.88 -3.67 2.45
C LYS A 272 -17.72 -2.15 2.26
N ARG A 273 -16.57 -1.71 1.75
CA ARG A 273 -16.27 -0.29 1.50
C ARG A 273 -16.61 0.13 0.07
N TYR A 274 -16.99 -0.82 -0.78
CA TYR A 274 -17.30 -0.59 -2.18
C TYR A 274 -18.80 -0.44 -2.38
N GLU A 275 -19.26 0.66 -2.98
CA GLU A 275 -20.69 0.95 -3.16
C GLU A 275 -21.45 -0.08 -4.01
N LYS A 276 -20.74 -0.77 -4.95
CA LYS A 276 -21.28 -1.87 -5.76
C LYS A 276 -20.88 -3.24 -5.20
N GLY A 277 -20.52 -3.29 -3.92
CA GLY A 277 -20.09 -4.48 -3.22
C GLY A 277 -21.22 -5.20 -2.50
N LEU A 278 -21.18 -6.54 -2.48
CA LEU A 278 -22.11 -7.39 -1.77
C LEU A 278 -21.39 -8.44 -0.96
N VAL A 279 -21.55 -8.42 0.36
CA VAL A 279 -21.13 -9.54 1.20
C VAL A 279 -22.35 -10.45 1.40
N LEU A 280 -22.29 -11.64 0.81
CA LEU A 280 -23.35 -12.64 0.85
C LEU A 280 -23.57 -13.15 2.27
N LYS A 281 -24.80 -13.52 2.61
CA LYS A 281 -25.13 -14.08 3.93
C LYS A 281 -24.55 -15.47 4.15
N ASN A 282 -24.54 -16.28 3.11
CA ASN A 282 -24.03 -17.65 3.12
C ASN A 282 -23.73 -18.15 1.69
N LYS A 283 -23.33 -19.42 1.57
CA LYS A 283 -22.98 -20.07 0.30
C LYS A 283 -24.12 -20.89 -0.35
N GLN A 284 -25.35 -20.76 0.10
CA GLN A 284 -26.47 -21.47 -0.49
C GLN A 284 -26.81 -20.87 -1.86
N PRO A 285 -26.99 -21.69 -2.91
CA PRO A 285 -27.20 -21.22 -4.27
C PRO A 285 -28.37 -20.24 -4.42
N GLU A 286 -29.49 -20.53 -3.78
CA GLU A 286 -30.69 -19.68 -3.79
C GLU A 286 -30.38 -18.28 -3.24
N ASN A 287 -29.69 -18.19 -2.09
CA ASN A 287 -29.35 -16.90 -1.49
C ASN A 287 -28.35 -16.12 -2.36
N ILE A 288 -27.37 -16.80 -2.93
CA ILE A 288 -26.37 -16.17 -3.81
C ILE A 288 -27.09 -15.52 -5.00
N VAL A 289 -27.95 -16.28 -5.70
CA VAL A 289 -28.65 -15.79 -6.88
C VAL A 289 -29.60 -14.64 -6.55
N GLU A 290 -30.42 -14.80 -5.51
CA GLU A 290 -31.38 -13.78 -5.07
C GLU A 290 -30.71 -12.48 -4.65
N GLU A 291 -29.69 -12.55 -3.81
CA GLU A 291 -28.98 -11.37 -3.31
C GLU A 291 -28.23 -10.64 -4.44
N MET A 292 -27.59 -11.38 -5.36
CA MET A 292 -26.88 -10.79 -6.50
C MET A 292 -27.85 -10.12 -7.49
N ILE A 293 -28.96 -10.76 -7.83
CA ILE A 293 -30.00 -10.17 -8.68
C ILE A 293 -30.61 -8.93 -8.02
N SER A 294 -30.84 -8.96 -6.72
CA SER A 294 -31.36 -7.82 -5.96
C SER A 294 -30.45 -6.61 -6.05
N LEU A 295 -29.15 -6.78 -5.80
CA LEU A 295 -28.17 -5.71 -5.94
C LEU A 295 -28.11 -5.19 -7.39
N TRP A 296 -28.04 -6.09 -8.37
CA TRP A 296 -27.96 -5.73 -9.77
C TRP A 296 -29.16 -4.88 -10.24
N LYS A 297 -30.38 -5.24 -9.78
CA LYS A 297 -31.59 -4.44 -10.04
C LYS A 297 -31.53 -3.08 -9.35
N THR A 298 -31.03 -3.01 -8.12
CA THR A 298 -30.89 -1.76 -7.36
C THR A 298 -29.91 -0.79 -8.03
N LEU A 299 -28.86 -1.31 -8.64
CA LEU A 299 -27.89 -0.52 -9.42
C LEU A 299 -28.41 -0.05 -10.78
N GLY A 300 -29.69 -0.28 -11.08
CA GLY A 300 -30.36 0.22 -12.28
C GLY A 300 -30.24 -0.67 -13.51
N GLY A 301 -29.54 -1.79 -13.43
CA GLY A 301 -29.50 -2.88 -14.44
C GLY A 301 -29.03 -2.52 -15.86
N ASN A 302 -28.94 -1.26 -16.25
CA ASN A 302 -28.79 -0.86 -17.65
C ASN A 302 -27.54 -0.05 -17.99
N GLU A 303 -26.98 0.69 -17.07
CA GLU A 303 -25.71 1.39 -17.25
C GLU A 303 -25.00 1.41 -15.90
N LEU A 304 -23.91 0.67 -15.79
CA LEU A 304 -23.00 0.84 -14.69
C LEU A 304 -22.18 2.10 -14.99
N PRO A 305 -22.31 3.18 -14.19
CA PRO A 305 -21.40 4.29 -14.34
C PRO A 305 -19.99 3.78 -14.13
N VAL A 306 -19.16 3.94 -15.12
CA VAL A 306 -17.75 3.56 -15.06
C VAL A 306 -17.02 4.76 -14.51
N GLU A 307 -16.70 4.74 -13.25
CA GLU A 307 -15.65 5.60 -12.71
C GLU A 307 -14.31 4.91 -12.96
N ASN A 308 -13.47 5.53 -13.78
CA ASN A 308 -12.06 5.24 -13.75
C ASN A 308 -11.56 5.52 -12.33
N ARG A 309 -11.09 4.52 -11.61
CA ARG A 309 -10.56 4.71 -10.25
C ARG A 309 -9.02 4.71 -10.27
N LYS A 310 -8.44 5.30 -11.30
CA LYS A 310 -6.99 5.36 -11.50
C LYS A 310 -6.53 6.80 -11.62
N ILE A 311 -5.57 7.21 -10.83
CA ILE A 311 -5.01 8.57 -10.80
C ILE A 311 -3.55 8.53 -11.25
N LEU A 312 -3.20 9.40 -12.19
CA LEU A 312 -1.83 9.59 -12.65
C LEU A 312 -1.19 10.73 -11.88
N PHE A 313 -0.11 10.45 -11.18
CA PHE A 313 0.80 11.46 -10.64
C PHE A 313 1.96 11.66 -11.62
N VAL A 314 2.31 12.91 -11.85
CA VAL A 314 3.42 13.30 -12.73
C VAL A 314 4.32 14.28 -12.00
N GLY A 315 5.62 14.02 -11.97
CA GLY A 315 6.62 14.89 -11.37
C GLY A 315 7.88 14.97 -12.23
N GLU A 316 8.80 15.87 -11.90
CA GLU A 316 10.08 15.96 -12.60
C GLU A 316 11.14 15.08 -11.96
N GLU A 317 11.07 14.93 -10.63
CA GLU A 317 11.99 14.14 -9.84
C GLU A 317 11.25 13.35 -8.75
N ILE A 318 11.78 12.17 -8.45
CA ILE A 318 11.42 11.44 -7.24
C ILE A 318 12.30 12.00 -6.12
N SER A 319 11.77 12.98 -5.39
CA SER A 319 12.51 13.69 -4.35
C SER A 319 12.02 13.30 -2.96
N PHE A 320 12.75 13.75 -1.94
CA PHE A 320 12.35 13.62 -0.56
C PHE A 320 10.94 14.22 -0.30
N ALA A 321 10.64 15.37 -0.88
CA ALA A 321 9.35 16.05 -0.74
C ALA A 321 8.20 15.31 -1.45
N SER A 322 8.46 14.64 -2.58
CA SER A 322 7.44 13.87 -3.30
C SER A 322 6.86 12.74 -2.46
N ARG A 323 7.60 12.24 -1.45
CA ARG A 323 7.11 11.24 -0.51
C ARG A 323 5.84 11.70 0.19
N TYR A 324 5.86 12.89 0.79
CA TYR A 324 4.73 13.41 1.56
C TYR A 324 3.53 13.79 0.67
N ARG A 325 3.79 14.30 -0.54
CA ARG A 325 2.74 14.78 -1.44
C ARG A 325 2.22 13.72 -2.41
N VAL A 326 3.08 12.79 -2.83
CA VAL A 326 2.72 11.77 -3.82
C VAL A 326 2.56 10.41 -3.16
N GLU A 327 3.61 9.86 -2.50
CA GLU A 327 3.56 8.48 -2.01
C GLU A 327 2.55 8.30 -0.87
N HIS A 328 2.50 9.21 0.12
CA HIS A 328 1.51 9.12 1.19
C HIS A 328 0.07 9.33 0.67
N PHE A 329 -0.12 10.19 -0.33
CA PHE A 329 -1.42 10.35 -0.98
C PHE A 329 -1.81 9.08 -1.76
N ARG A 330 -0.87 8.46 -2.47
CA ARG A 330 -1.09 7.19 -3.17
C ARG A 330 -1.48 6.06 -2.21
N GLU A 331 -0.85 5.98 -1.05
CA GLU A 331 -1.23 5.05 0.00
C GLU A 331 -2.71 5.22 0.41
N GLN A 332 -3.15 6.46 0.65
CA GLN A 332 -4.54 6.75 0.99
C GLN A 332 -5.51 6.42 -0.15
N LEU A 333 -5.12 6.68 -1.39
CA LEU A 333 -5.90 6.29 -2.57
C LEU A 333 -6.08 4.78 -2.66
N ILE A 334 -5.01 4.01 -2.44
CA ILE A 334 -5.05 2.54 -2.43
C ILE A 334 -6.00 2.02 -1.36
N LEU A 335 -5.94 2.57 -0.14
CA LEU A 335 -6.83 2.21 0.96
C LEU A 335 -8.31 2.49 0.64
N ASN A 336 -8.58 3.47 -0.21
CA ASN A 336 -9.92 3.83 -0.68
C ASN A 336 -10.31 3.19 -2.03
N GLY A 337 -9.55 2.21 -2.51
CA GLY A 337 -9.86 1.45 -3.73
C GLY A 337 -9.53 2.18 -5.04
N TYR A 338 -8.66 3.19 -4.99
CA TYR A 338 -8.14 3.88 -6.18
C TYR A 338 -6.78 3.32 -6.59
N ALA A 339 -6.59 3.18 -7.88
CA ALA A 339 -5.28 2.97 -8.48
C ALA A 339 -4.48 4.26 -8.54
N SER A 340 -3.18 4.15 -8.50
CA SER A 340 -2.33 5.30 -8.79
C SER A 340 -1.02 4.86 -9.44
N LYS A 341 -0.52 5.66 -10.34
CA LYS A 341 0.80 5.53 -10.95
C LYS A 341 1.54 6.84 -10.77
N PHE A 342 2.82 6.78 -10.45
CA PHE A 342 3.69 7.94 -10.44
C PHE A 342 4.74 7.77 -11.55
N ILE A 343 4.83 8.75 -12.44
CA ILE A 343 5.78 8.77 -13.56
C ILE A 343 6.50 10.11 -13.60
N GLN A 344 7.64 10.12 -14.28
CA GLN A 344 8.33 11.37 -14.61
C GLN A 344 7.69 12.05 -15.82
N MET A 345 7.86 13.37 -15.93
CA MET A 345 7.24 14.18 -16.98
C MET A 345 7.61 13.71 -18.39
N ASP A 346 8.83 13.26 -18.59
CA ASP A 346 9.32 12.74 -19.88
C ASP A 346 8.71 11.41 -20.31
N GLN A 347 8.07 10.68 -19.38
CA GLN A 347 7.39 9.41 -19.65
C GLN A 347 5.92 9.61 -20.07
N THR A 348 5.40 10.83 -19.96
CA THR A 348 3.97 11.11 -20.20
C THR A 348 3.52 10.87 -21.63
N GLU A 349 4.38 11.01 -22.62
CA GLU A 349 4.05 10.77 -24.03
C GLU A 349 3.64 9.32 -24.32
N GLN A 350 4.24 8.38 -23.59
CA GLN A 350 3.98 6.93 -23.74
C GLN A 350 2.78 6.45 -22.94
N GLU A 351 2.23 7.30 -22.06
CA GLU A 351 1.15 6.93 -21.16
C GLU A 351 -0.23 7.09 -21.82
N ASN A 352 -1.08 6.10 -21.65
CA ASN A 352 -2.48 6.16 -22.10
C ASN A 352 -3.33 6.94 -21.08
N ILE A 353 -3.55 8.23 -21.35
CA ILE A 353 -4.25 9.14 -20.43
C ILE A 353 -5.72 8.75 -20.22
N GLU A 354 -6.36 8.11 -21.20
CA GLU A 354 -7.78 7.72 -21.13
C GLU A 354 -8.08 6.68 -20.04
N GLU A 355 -7.04 6.02 -19.52
CA GLU A 355 -7.19 5.06 -18.41
C GLU A 355 -7.37 5.73 -17.04
N TYR A 356 -7.22 7.05 -16.93
CA TYR A 356 -7.19 7.74 -15.65
C TYR A 356 -8.46 8.59 -15.42
N THR A 357 -8.83 8.71 -14.15
CA THR A 357 -9.91 9.61 -13.68
C THR A 357 -9.42 11.05 -13.59
N ALA A 358 -8.17 11.22 -13.22
CA ALA A 358 -7.51 12.51 -13.05
C ALA A 358 -5.99 12.39 -13.23
N VAL A 359 -5.37 13.51 -13.55
CA VAL A 359 -3.92 13.68 -13.54
C VAL A 359 -3.56 14.70 -12.44
N VAL A 360 -2.54 14.41 -11.66
CA VAL A 360 -2.00 15.32 -10.63
C VAL A 360 -0.54 15.61 -10.95
N MET A 361 -0.24 16.83 -11.30
CA MET A 361 1.14 17.30 -11.52
C MET A 361 1.71 17.82 -10.20
N TYR A 362 2.85 17.28 -9.77
CA TYR A 362 3.54 17.68 -8.56
C TYR A 362 4.80 18.48 -8.89
N ARG A 363 4.84 19.74 -8.48
CA ARG A 363 5.99 20.68 -8.63
C ARG A 363 6.61 20.69 -10.02
N CYS A 364 5.82 20.52 -11.08
CA CYS A 364 6.30 20.50 -12.46
C CYS A 364 6.66 21.92 -12.92
N SER A 365 7.82 22.08 -13.57
CA SER A 365 8.31 23.35 -14.16
C SER A 365 8.58 23.25 -15.67
N LYS A 366 8.43 22.06 -16.27
CA LYS A 366 8.58 21.82 -17.72
C LYS A 366 7.33 22.28 -18.47
N LEU A 367 7.32 23.55 -18.83
CA LEU A 367 6.14 24.27 -19.31
C LEU A 367 5.52 23.65 -20.57
N MET A 368 6.36 23.31 -21.55
CA MET A 368 5.90 22.76 -22.83
C MET A 368 5.32 21.35 -22.65
N GLU A 369 5.99 20.49 -21.92
CA GLU A 369 5.55 19.13 -21.64
C GLU A 369 4.27 19.13 -20.79
N ALA A 370 4.16 20.06 -19.82
CA ALA A 370 2.96 20.24 -19.01
C ALA A 370 1.76 20.68 -19.87
N GLU A 371 1.97 21.64 -20.77
CA GLU A 371 0.92 22.09 -21.70
C GLU A 371 0.46 20.95 -22.61
N MET A 372 1.39 20.17 -23.16
CA MET A 372 1.07 19.00 -24.01
C MET A 372 0.25 17.95 -23.23
N LEU A 373 0.66 17.63 -21.99
CA LEU A 373 -0.05 16.69 -21.14
C LEU A 373 -1.47 17.18 -20.83
N VAL A 374 -1.62 18.45 -20.45
CA VAL A 374 -2.92 19.06 -20.13
C VAL A 374 -3.82 19.08 -21.35
N ASN A 375 -3.31 19.38 -22.54
CA ASN A 375 -4.10 19.38 -23.77
C ASN A 375 -4.59 17.97 -24.13
N ARG A 376 -3.75 16.94 -23.95
CA ARG A 376 -4.15 15.53 -24.13
C ARG A 376 -5.23 15.13 -23.12
N ALA A 377 -5.06 15.46 -21.85
CA ALA A 377 -6.03 15.17 -20.82
C ALA A 377 -7.38 15.84 -21.06
N LYS A 378 -7.38 17.13 -21.46
CA LYS A 378 -8.59 17.88 -21.85
C LYS A 378 -9.30 17.27 -23.05
N ALA A 379 -8.55 16.81 -24.05
CA ALA A 379 -9.14 16.12 -25.22
C ALA A 379 -9.84 14.81 -24.82
N ALA A 380 -9.34 14.14 -23.78
CA ALA A 380 -9.94 12.93 -23.20
C ALA A 380 -11.02 13.23 -22.13
N GLY A 381 -11.28 14.49 -21.80
CA GLY A 381 -12.25 14.88 -20.76
C GLY A 381 -11.76 14.60 -19.33
N ILE A 382 -10.45 14.51 -19.12
CA ILE A 382 -9.83 14.16 -17.84
C ILE A 382 -9.29 15.42 -17.18
N PRO A 383 -9.70 15.72 -15.92
CA PRO A 383 -9.23 16.89 -15.20
C PRO A 383 -7.76 16.76 -14.80
N VAL A 384 -7.06 17.87 -14.83
CA VAL A 384 -5.66 17.98 -14.41
C VAL A 384 -5.56 18.91 -13.22
N TYR A 385 -5.00 18.40 -12.13
CA TYR A 385 -4.74 19.16 -10.91
C TYR A 385 -3.24 19.39 -10.73
N TYR A 386 -2.90 20.47 -10.05
CA TYR A 386 -1.52 20.74 -9.67
C TYR A 386 -1.39 20.65 -8.15
N ASP A 387 -0.38 19.91 -7.67
CA ASP A 387 -0.08 19.77 -6.25
C ASP A 387 1.18 20.55 -5.89
N VAL A 388 1.07 21.41 -4.89
CA VAL A 388 2.18 22.22 -4.36
C VAL A 388 2.02 22.42 -2.86
N ASP A 389 3.11 22.24 -2.12
CA ASP A 389 3.18 22.33 -0.66
C ASP A 389 4.02 23.50 -0.15
N ASP A 390 4.71 24.24 -1.05
CA ASP A 390 5.47 25.44 -0.76
C ASP A 390 5.04 26.60 -1.66
N LEU A 391 5.27 27.83 -1.23
CA LEU A 391 5.01 29.04 -2.01
C LEU A 391 6.11 29.26 -3.06
N VAL A 392 6.18 28.35 -4.04
CA VAL A 392 7.22 28.35 -5.11
C VAL A 392 6.69 28.82 -6.47
N PHE A 393 5.51 29.42 -6.51
CA PHE A 393 4.82 29.87 -7.72
C PHE A 393 4.67 31.40 -7.82
N ASP A 394 5.13 32.15 -6.83
CA ASP A 394 5.12 33.61 -6.81
C ASP A 394 6.46 34.12 -6.26
N TYR A 395 7.38 34.47 -7.16
CA TYR A 395 8.73 34.90 -6.79
C TYR A 395 8.72 36.21 -5.98
N GLU A 396 7.84 37.16 -6.29
CA GLU A 396 7.84 38.45 -5.61
C GLU A 396 7.51 38.34 -4.12
N LYS A 397 6.63 37.41 -3.76
CA LYS A 397 6.26 37.12 -2.36
C LYS A 397 7.39 36.48 -1.56
N ILE A 398 8.31 35.78 -2.20
CA ILE A 398 9.40 35.04 -1.55
C ILE A 398 10.79 35.63 -1.78
N SER A 399 10.93 36.64 -2.63
CA SER A 399 12.22 37.25 -3.03
C SER A 399 13.07 37.75 -1.86
N GLY A 400 12.46 37.98 -0.71
CA GLY A 400 13.14 38.40 0.54
C GLY A 400 13.81 37.27 1.33
N LEU A 401 13.58 36.02 0.99
CA LEU A 401 14.15 34.87 1.70
C LEU A 401 15.67 34.84 1.59
N HIS A 402 16.33 34.52 2.70
CA HIS A 402 17.79 34.62 2.78
C HIS A 402 18.48 33.61 1.86
N PHE A 403 17.98 32.39 1.76
CA PHE A 403 18.60 31.34 0.93
C PHE A 403 18.62 31.71 -0.56
N LEU A 404 17.68 32.51 -1.06
CA LEU A 404 17.64 32.96 -2.45
C LEU A 404 18.81 33.90 -2.84
N LYS A 405 19.59 34.36 -1.86
CA LYS A 405 20.80 35.14 -2.11
C LYS A 405 22.01 34.28 -2.48
N GLY A 406 21.93 32.96 -2.33
CA GLY A 406 22.97 32.01 -2.73
C GLY A 406 23.06 31.87 -4.26
N SER A 407 24.29 31.70 -4.77
CA SER A 407 24.53 31.53 -6.21
C SER A 407 23.87 30.28 -6.79
N GLU A 408 23.66 29.25 -5.97
CA GLU A 408 22.96 28.00 -6.31
C GLU A 408 21.46 28.20 -6.63
N TYR A 409 20.88 29.32 -6.23
CA TYR A 409 19.47 29.67 -6.46
C TYR A 409 19.29 30.73 -7.56
N SER A 410 20.32 31.01 -8.38
CA SER A 410 20.27 32.03 -9.45
C SER A 410 19.11 31.83 -10.43
N ASP A 411 18.74 30.59 -10.70
CA ASP A 411 17.66 30.23 -11.63
C ASP A 411 16.29 30.05 -10.96
N PHE A 412 16.20 30.28 -9.65
CA PHE A 412 14.99 30.03 -8.88
C PHE A 412 13.79 30.86 -9.38
N ARG A 413 14.03 32.12 -9.75
CA ARG A 413 12.97 32.96 -10.33
C ARG A 413 12.40 32.35 -11.62
N THR A 414 13.27 31.89 -12.52
CA THR A 414 12.85 31.23 -13.77
C THR A 414 12.06 29.98 -13.50
N THR A 415 12.46 29.20 -12.49
CA THR A 415 11.73 28.00 -12.07
C THR A 415 10.36 28.34 -11.50
N THR A 416 10.28 29.37 -10.64
CA THR A 416 9.02 29.87 -10.09
C THR A 416 8.05 30.33 -11.18
N ASP A 417 8.54 31.13 -12.15
CA ASP A 417 7.72 31.60 -13.28
C ASP A 417 7.20 30.43 -14.13
N ARG A 418 8.00 29.38 -14.33
CA ARG A 418 7.58 28.16 -15.03
C ARG A 418 6.55 27.35 -14.25
N ILE A 419 6.73 27.17 -12.93
CA ILE A 419 5.75 26.54 -12.05
C ILE A 419 4.43 27.28 -12.15
N HIS A 420 4.43 28.60 -12.01
CA HIS A 420 3.24 29.45 -12.17
C HIS A 420 2.55 29.20 -13.52
N GLY A 421 3.31 29.16 -14.61
CA GLY A 421 2.80 28.85 -15.94
C GLY A 421 2.14 27.47 -16.01
N CYS A 422 2.79 26.43 -15.46
CA CYS A 422 2.23 25.07 -15.40
C CYS A 422 0.94 25.02 -14.60
N MET A 423 0.88 25.72 -13.46
CA MET A 423 -0.33 25.86 -12.65
C MET A 423 -1.47 26.53 -13.43
N GLY A 424 -1.14 27.50 -14.27
CA GLY A 424 -2.11 28.20 -15.12
C GLY A 424 -2.89 27.28 -16.07
N PHE A 425 -2.31 26.18 -16.52
CA PHE A 425 -2.97 25.20 -17.40
C PHE A 425 -3.96 24.28 -16.69
N CYS A 426 -3.82 24.07 -15.37
CA CYS A 426 -4.56 23.08 -14.60
C CYS A 426 -6.00 23.50 -14.29
N ASP A 427 -6.87 22.53 -14.03
CA ASP A 427 -8.27 22.74 -13.71
C ASP A 427 -8.50 23.03 -12.23
N GLY A 428 -7.56 22.69 -11.36
CA GLY A 428 -7.61 22.92 -9.92
C GLY A 428 -6.31 22.57 -9.21
N TYR A 429 -6.31 22.67 -7.88
CA TYR A 429 -5.10 22.60 -7.08
C TYR A 429 -5.28 21.75 -5.83
N PHE A 430 -4.21 21.03 -5.46
CA PHE A 430 -3.99 20.46 -4.14
C PHE A 430 -2.88 21.23 -3.42
N THR A 431 -3.05 21.45 -2.13
CA THR A 431 -2.03 22.10 -1.31
C THR A 431 -2.10 21.61 0.14
N SER A 432 -1.08 21.94 0.96
CA SER A 432 -0.93 21.41 2.31
C SER A 432 -1.58 22.28 3.41
N THR A 433 -1.71 23.58 3.21
CA THR A 433 -2.14 24.54 4.26
C THR A 433 -3.22 25.51 3.80
N GLU A 434 -3.94 26.10 4.77
CA GLU A 434 -4.94 27.14 4.50
C GLU A 434 -4.30 28.42 3.92
N THR A 435 -3.09 28.74 4.38
CA THR A 435 -2.34 29.90 3.87
C THR A 435 -2.02 29.72 2.40
N LEU A 436 -1.42 28.61 2.00
CA LEU A 436 -1.15 28.32 0.60
C LEU A 436 -2.43 28.27 -0.23
N ALA A 437 -3.52 27.69 0.30
CA ALA A 437 -4.80 27.67 -0.39
C ALA A 437 -5.34 29.07 -0.65
N ARG A 438 -5.15 29.99 0.28
CA ARG A 438 -5.52 31.42 0.10
C ARG A 438 -4.68 32.04 -1.01
N GLU A 439 -3.36 31.91 -0.97
CA GLU A 439 -2.45 32.45 -1.98
C GLU A 439 -2.76 31.91 -3.39
N ILE A 440 -3.06 30.60 -3.50
CA ILE A 440 -3.45 29.99 -4.78
C ILE A 440 -4.80 30.55 -5.28
N ARG A 441 -5.80 30.73 -4.39
CA ARG A 441 -7.11 31.31 -4.77
C ARG A 441 -7.01 32.77 -5.24
N GLU A 442 -6.10 33.54 -4.64
CA GLU A 442 -5.82 34.91 -5.07
C GLU A 442 -5.16 34.95 -6.45
N GLU A 443 -4.22 34.05 -6.70
CA GLU A 443 -3.46 34.01 -7.94
C GLU A 443 -4.25 33.36 -9.11
N PHE A 444 -5.07 32.36 -8.82
CA PHE A 444 -5.85 31.61 -9.81
C PHE A 444 -7.35 31.60 -9.48
N PRO A 445 -8.02 32.76 -9.58
CA PRO A 445 -9.42 32.89 -9.14
C PRO A 445 -10.35 32.00 -9.97
N GLY A 446 -11.35 31.44 -9.29
CA GLY A 446 -12.41 30.63 -9.93
C GLY A 446 -12.06 29.16 -10.12
N LYS A 447 -10.85 28.72 -9.79
CA LYS A 447 -10.47 27.30 -9.83
C LYS A 447 -10.59 26.65 -8.44
N PRO A 448 -10.97 25.37 -8.34
CA PRO A 448 -11.05 24.66 -7.06
C PRO A 448 -9.68 24.48 -6.42
N VAL A 449 -9.61 24.72 -5.11
CA VAL A 449 -8.40 24.47 -4.30
C VAL A 449 -8.77 23.55 -3.14
N VAL A 450 -8.16 22.38 -3.10
CA VAL A 450 -8.37 21.36 -2.08
C VAL A 450 -7.17 21.29 -1.16
N ILE A 451 -7.42 21.35 0.14
CA ILE A 451 -6.37 21.21 1.14
C ILE A 451 -6.20 19.73 1.46
N ASN A 452 -5.08 19.18 1.04
CA ASN A 452 -4.62 17.84 1.37
C ASN A 452 -3.38 17.97 2.26
N ARG A 453 -3.57 17.89 3.58
CA ARG A 453 -2.50 18.09 4.56
C ARG A 453 -1.46 17.00 4.47
N ASN A 454 -0.21 17.35 4.77
CA ASN A 454 0.83 16.35 4.96
C ASN A 454 0.48 15.49 6.18
N CYS A 455 0.46 14.18 6.00
CA CYS A 455 0.21 13.22 7.07
C CYS A 455 1.31 12.16 7.08
N MET A 456 1.36 11.43 8.18
CA MET A 456 2.24 10.27 8.33
C MET A 456 1.70 9.09 7.51
N SER A 457 2.57 8.34 6.85
CA SER A 457 2.20 7.07 6.23
C SER A 457 2.08 5.96 7.27
N MET A 458 1.40 4.87 6.93
CA MET A 458 1.34 3.69 7.80
C MET A 458 2.73 3.11 8.07
N GLU A 459 3.60 3.04 7.06
CA GLU A 459 4.98 2.58 7.25
C GLU A 459 5.75 3.48 8.22
N MET A 460 5.59 4.80 8.11
CA MET A 460 6.23 5.76 9.02
C MET A 460 5.67 5.65 10.45
N GLU A 461 4.38 5.41 10.62
CA GLU A 461 3.74 5.17 11.91
C GLU A 461 4.31 3.90 12.58
N ILE A 462 4.41 2.81 11.84
CA ILE A 462 5.00 1.55 12.32
C ILE A 462 6.43 1.76 12.80
N LEU A 463 7.29 2.34 11.94
CA LEU A 463 8.68 2.62 12.29
C LEU A 463 8.82 3.54 13.50
N SER A 464 7.88 4.48 13.68
CA SER A 464 7.87 5.38 14.82
C SER A 464 7.52 4.65 16.12
N HIS A 465 6.53 3.75 16.10
CA HIS A 465 6.21 2.91 17.26
C HIS A 465 7.35 2.00 17.65
N GLU A 466 7.96 1.31 16.68
CA GLU A 466 9.12 0.45 16.92
C GLU A 466 10.30 1.24 17.50
N ALA A 467 10.57 2.43 16.95
CA ALA A 467 11.65 3.29 17.42
C ALA A 467 11.46 3.70 18.89
N VAL A 468 10.23 4.05 19.29
CA VAL A 468 9.92 4.43 20.67
C VAL A 468 10.10 3.23 21.62
N GLU A 469 9.68 2.04 21.21
CA GLU A 469 9.82 0.82 22.04
C GLU A 469 11.27 0.36 22.19
N GLN A 470 12.11 0.58 21.19
CA GLN A 470 13.50 0.13 21.16
C GLN A 470 14.50 1.16 21.71
N THR A 471 14.09 2.40 21.90
CA THR A 471 15.00 3.47 22.30
C THR A 471 15.07 3.60 23.82
N ASP A 472 16.23 3.24 24.39
CA ASP A 472 16.57 3.57 25.78
C ASP A 472 17.19 4.98 25.82
N LYS A 473 16.46 5.93 26.42
CA LYS A 473 16.99 7.30 26.61
C LYS A 473 18.01 7.35 27.73
N ALA A 474 19.12 8.04 27.49
CA ALA A 474 20.11 8.30 28.52
C ALA A 474 19.48 9.12 29.66
N LYS A 475 19.59 8.64 30.90
CA LYS A 475 18.97 9.29 32.08
C LYS A 475 19.77 10.49 32.59
N ASP A 476 21.01 10.62 32.18
CA ASP A 476 21.97 11.65 32.61
C ASP A 476 22.18 12.75 31.57
N ARG A 477 21.46 12.69 30.44
CA ARG A 477 21.55 13.65 29.32
C ARG A 477 20.17 14.02 28.82
N ILE A 478 20.08 15.25 28.34
CA ILE A 478 18.89 15.79 27.65
C ILE A 478 19.30 16.09 26.22
N TYR A 479 18.67 15.41 25.26
CA TYR A 479 18.94 15.63 23.84
C TYR A 479 17.94 16.58 23.21
N ILE A 480 18.44 17.72 22.76
CA ILE A 480 17.69 18.64 21.91
C ILE A 480 18.09 18.33 20.46
N GLY A 481 17.13 18.11 19.59
CA GLY A 481 17.36 17.77 18.17
C GLY A 481 16.90 18.86 17.23
N TYR A 482 17.62 19.00 16.12
CA TYR A 482 17.20 19.76 14.94
C TYR A 482 17.56 18.96 13.69
N LEU A 483 16.55 18.73 12.84
CA LEU A 483 16.69 17.91 11.63
C LEU A 483 16.50 18.82 10.41
N SER A 484 17.58 19.03 9.64
CA SER A 484 17.60 19.87 8.45
C SER A 484 17.78 19.04 7.18
N GLY A 485 16.87 19.20 6.22
CA GLY A 485 16.97 18.56 4.90
C GLY A 485 17.93 19.27 3.94
N SER A 486 18.15 20.58 4.13
CA SER A 486 18.95 21.40 3.20
C SER A 486 19.42 22.71 3.89
N LYS A 487 20.37 23.39 3.24
CA LYS A 487 20.86 24.71 3.68
C LYS A 487 19.80 25.82 3.67
N THR A 488 18.63 25.59 3.11
CA THR A 488 17.52 26.56 3.13
C THR A 488 17.06 26.88 4.56
N HIS A 489 17.37 25.99 5.52
CA HIS A 489 17.00 26.11 6.93
C HIS A 489 18.09 26.71 7.84
N ASP A 490 19.21 27.20 7.29
CA ASP A 490 20.28 27.80 8.11
C ASP A 490 19.77 29.01 8.89
N GLN A 491 18.94 29.88 8.30
CA GLN A 491 18.32 31.02 8.97
C GLN A 491 17.26 30.64 10.00
N ASP A 492 16.58 29.52 9.77
CA ASP A 492 15.61 28.99 10.74
C ASP A 492 16.34 28.59 12.02
N PHE A 493 17.46 27.87 11.90
CA PHE A 493 18.28 27.45 13.04
C PHE A 493 18.95 28.65 13.74
N ALA A 494 19.46 29.61 12.99
CA ALA A 494 20.10 30.82 13.53
C ALA A 494 19.22 31.59 14.55
N GLN A 495 17.87 31.49 14.42
CA GLN A 495 16.95 32.13 15.37
C GLN A 495 17.03 31.56 16.79
N VAL A 496 17.46 30.32 16.94
CA VAL A 496 17.51 29.62 18.24
C VAL A 496 18.93 29.42 18.77
N GLU A 497 19.98 29.69 17.96
CA GLU A 497 21.39 29.47 18.35
C GLU A 497 21.77 30.16 19.66
N ALA A 498 21.47 31.45 19.81
CA ALA A 498 21.80 32.20 21.02
C ALA A 498 21.11 31.64 22.27
N ALA A 499 19.84 31.21 22.14
CA ALA A 499 19.11 30.61 23.24
C ALA A 499 19.63 29.21 23.58
N LEU A 500 20.01 28.44 22.56
CA LEU A 500 20.64 27.10 22.76
C LEU A 500 21.99 27.21 23.46
N LEU A 501 22.84 28.17 23.08
CA LEU A 501 24.11 28.45 23.75
C LEU A 501 23.88 28.76 25.23
N GLU A 502 22.98 29.69 25.55
CA GLU A 502 22.68 30.06 26.93
C GLU A 502 22.16 28.88 27.75
N VAL A 503 21.27 28.07 27.18
CA VAL A 503 20.74 26.85 27.83
C VAL A 503 21.87 25.84 28.06
N MET A 504 22.68 25.56 27.05
CA MET A 504 23.75 24.58 27.14
C MET A 504 24.89 25.04 28.08
N GLU A 505 25.16 26.33 28.20
CA GLU A 505 26.12 26.86 29.18
C GLU A 505 25.65 26.67 30.63
N ARG A 506 24.36 26.87 30.90
CA ARG A 506 23.74 26.71 32.22
C ARG A 506 23.50 25.26 32.61
N HIS A 507 23.32 24.38 31.60
CA HIS A 507 22.91 23.00 31.75
C HIS A 507 23.90 22.07 31.06
N PRO A 508 24.92 21.58 31.82
CA PRO A 508 25.95 20.70 31.27
C PRO A 508 25.42 19.33 30.80
N GLU A 509 24.26 18.93 31.27
CA GLU A 509 23.55 17.69 30.86
C GLU A 509 22.84 17.82 29.47
N VAL A 510 22.75 19.01 28.88
CA VAL A 510 22.11 19.24 27.60
C VAL A 510 23.09 19.02 26.45
N TYR A 511 22.69 18.19 25.51
CA TYR A 511 23.37 17.86 24.26
C TYR A 511 22.51 18.29 23.06
N LEU A 512 23.17 18.70 21.98
CA LEU A 512 22.50 19.05 20.72
C LEU A 512 22.76 17.96 19.69
N LYS A 513 21.71 17.46 19.07
CA LYS A 513 21.79 16.48 17.97
C LYS A 513 21.33 17.14 16.68
N LEU A 514 22.22 17.28 15.72
CA LEU A 514 21.98 17.89 14.41
C LEU A 514 21.97 16.80 13.34
N VAL A 515 20.95 16.80 12.47
CA VAL A 515 20.83 15.82 11.37
C VAL A 515 20.77 16.56 10.04
N GLY A 516 21.57 16.09 9.08
CA GLY A 516 21.58 16.60 7.73
C GLY A 516 22.58 17.72 7.48
N VAL A 517 22.20 18.71 6.69
CA VAL A 517 23.07 19.81 6.27
C VAL A 517 22.64 21.11 6.94
N LEU A 518 23.52 21.69 7.73
CA LEU A 518 23.26 22.90 8.51
C LEU A 518 24.56 23.68 8.75
N ASP A 519 24.49 25.02 8.73
CA ASP A 519 25.53 25.90 9.24
C ASP A 519 25.34 26.11 10.74
N GLU A 520 26.23 25.57 11.53
CA GLU A 520 26.28 25.68 12.99
C GLU A 520 27.48 26.48 13.49
N SER A 521 28.05 27.35 12.67
CA SER A 521 29.24 28.13 13.02
C SER A 521 29.06 29.00 14.28
N GLY A 522 27.82 29.35 14.65
CA GLY A 522 27.52 30.03 15.89
C GLY A 522 27.62 29.17 17.16
N MET A 523 27.76 27.85 17.07
CA MET A 523 27.72 26.91 18.19
C MET A 523 29.10 26.44 18.67
N GLU A 524 30.19 27.05 18.24
CA GLU A 524 31.57 26.68 18.56
C GLU A 524 31.86 26.52 20.07
N PRO A 525 31.31 27.36 20.98
CA PRO A 525 31.61 27.23 22.42
C PRO A 525 31.15 25.89 23.05
N VAL A 526 30.17 25.22 22.43
CA VAL A 526 29.57 23.98 22.94
C VAL A 526 29.78 22.80 22.00
N GLN A 527 30.75 22.88 21.08
CA GLN A 527 31.02 21.89 20.05
C GLN A 527 31.22 20.47 20.57
N ASN A 528 31.78 20.32 21.78
CA ASN A 528 32.02 19.03 22.43
C ASN A 528 30.72 18.32 22.89
N ARG A 529 29.59 18.99 22.83
CA ARG A 529 28.25 18.48 23.17
C ARG A 529 27.31 18.48 21.98
N ILE A 530 27.84 18.59 20.75
CA ILE A 530 27.07 18.51 19.51
C ILE A 530 27.35 17.16 18.85
N GLU A 531 26.29 16.38 18.65
CA GLU A 531 26.31 15.14 17.89
C GLU A 531 25.78 15.41 16.48
N LYS A 532 26.62 15.22 15.45
CA LYS A 532 26.25 15.43 14.05
C LYS A 532 25.98 14.10 13.37
N LEU A 533 24.84 13.99 12.73
CA LEU A 533 24.47 12.87 11.87
C LEU A 533 24.31 13.39 10.43
N PRO A 534 24.79 12.63 9.45
CA PRO A 534 24.62 13.00 8.05
C PRO A 534 23.15 12.97 7.64
N PHE A 535 22.85 13.52 6.46
CA PHE A 535 21.57 13.25 5.81
C PHE A 535 21.37 11.74 5.65
N MET A 536 20.20 11.25 6.04
CA MET A 536 19.91 9.82 6.10
C MET A 536 18.58 9.48 5.45
N ASP A 537 18.37 8.18 5.19
CA ASP A 537 17.09 7.67 4.74
C ASP A 537 16.00 7.97 5.79
N TRP A 538 14.84 8.37 5.32
CA TRP A 538 13.71 8.74 6.19
C TRP A 538 13.28 7.61 7.14
N ARG A 539 13.52 6.33 6.79
CA ARG A 539 13.23 5.17 7.66
C ARG A 539 14.09 5.15 8.92
N GLN A 540 15.21 5.83 8.91
CA GLN A 540 16.12 5.95 10.06
C GLN A 540 15.73 7.12 10.99
N LEU A 541 14.99 8.11 10.46
CA LEU A 541 14.60 9.30 11.23
C LEU A 541 13.77 8.98 12.48
N PRO A 542 12.79 8.06 12.47
CA PRO A 542 12.05 7.70 13.68
C PRO A 542 12.93 7.29 14.84
N ALA A 543 13.98 6.50 14.61
CA ALA A 543 14.91 6.07 15.67
C ALA A 543 15.73 7.26 16.24
N VAL A 544 16.12 8.20 15.38
CA VAL A 544 16.81 9.42 15.83
C VAL A 544 15.88 10.29 16.66
N ILE A 545 14.64 10.51 16.18
CA ILE A 545 13.63 11.34 16.85
C ILE A 545 13.22 10.73 18.19
N ALA A 546 13.05 9.40 18.27
CA ALA A 546 12.73 8.71 19.50
C ALA A 546 13.81 8.91 20.59
N GLY A 547 15.07 9.10 20.18
CA GLY A 547 16.19 9.39 21.09
C GLY A 547 16.26 10.84 21.57
N LEU A 548 15.41 11.75 21.07
CA LEU A 548 15.37 13.15 21.49
C LEU A 548 14.41 13.34 22.66
N ASP A 549 14.72 14.30 23.53
CA ASP A 549 13.80 14.78 24.55
C ASP A 549 13.00 15.99 24.05
N ILE A 550 13.65 16.83 23.25
CA ILE A 550 13.03 18.00 22.61
C ILE A 550 13.44 18.00 21.14
N ASN A 551 12.47 18.09 20.26
CA ASN A 551 12.71 18.31 18.82
C ASN A 551 12.34 19.76 18.47
N LEU A 552 13.28 20.51 17.91
CA LEU A 552 13.09 21.91 17.53
C LEU A 552 12.69 22.00 16.05
N MET A 553 11.80 22.94 15.77
CA MET A 553 11.41 23.31 14.42
C MET A 553 11.19 24.83 14.34
N PRO A 554 12.26 25.64 14.54
CA PRO A 554 12.18 27.07 14.32
C PRO A 554 11.95 27.36 12.85
N LEU A 555 11.19 28.39 12.55
CA LEU A 555 10.92 28.82 11.18
C LEU A 555 11.10 30.33 11.09
N GLU A 556 11.73 30.81 10.02
CA GLU A 556 11.82 32.23 9.71
C GLU A 556 10.41 32.82 9.55
N ASN A 557 10.18 34.00 10.11
CA ASN A 557 8.87 34.67 10.01
C ASN A 557 8.67 35.23 8.59
N SER A 558 8.23 34.39 7.69
CA SER A 558 7.95 34.73 6.30
C SER A 558 6.68 34.07 5.80
N LEU A 559 6.09 34.59 4.73
CA LEU A 559 4.92 33.98 4.09
C LEU A 559 5.21 32.58 3.55
N PHE A 560 6.47 32.28 3.24
CA PHE A 560 6.91 30.97 2.76
C PHE A 560 6.75 29.88 3.84
N HIS A 561 6.88 30.24 5.12
CA HIS A 561 6.82 29.31 6.26
C HIS A 561 5.45 29.26 6.95
N TRP A 562 4.53 30.13 6.57
CA TRP A 562 3.14 30.17 7.09
C TRP A 562 2.24 29.26 6.26
#